data_0ff8ba6379fc15b4d780bad5013b1e5b
#
_entry.id   0ff8ba6379fc15b4d780bad5013b1e5b
#
_cell.length_a   1.000
_cell.length_b   1.000
_cell.length_c   1.000
_cell.angle_alpha   90.00
_cell.angle_beta   90.00
_cell.angle_gamma   90.00
#
_symmetry.space_group_name_H-M   'P 1'
#
loop_
_entity.id
_entity.type
_entity.pdbx_description
1 polymer ?
#
loop_
_entity_poly.entity_id
_entity_poly.type
_entity_poly.pdbx_seq_one_letter_code
_entity_poly.pdbx_strand_id
1 'polypeptide(L)'
;MTRSILIAAALLLDGNGRTLLVRKRGTPFFMQPGGKIEPGEQPVHALARELNEELGIEIAPAQATYLGAYSAPAANEPGFEVRCELFQVTVETAVQPAAEIEEAVWVDLQQAQSLNLAPLTRDSVLPRLFAPA
;
A
#
# COMPACT_ATOMS: atom_id res chain seq x y z
N MET A 1 16.13 19.58 -7.48
CA MET A 1 15.40 19.43 -6.22
C MET A 1 14.36 18.34 -6.35
N THR A 2 14.42 17.31 -5.50
CA THR A 2 13.47 16.22 -5.54
C THR A 2 12.15 16.64 -4.92
N ARG A 3 11.04 16.38 -5.60
CA ARG A 3 9.70 16.62 -5.06
C ARG A 3 9.22 15.34 -4.38
N SER A 4 8.59 15.49 -3.23
CA SER A 4 8.12 14.37 -2.42
C SER A 4 6.61 14.30 -2.39
N ILE A 5 6.09 13.08 -2.46
CA ILE A 5 4.68 12.77 -2.26
C ILE A 5 4.59 12.00 -0.95
N LEU A 6 3.84 12.54 0.02
CA LEU A 6 3.68 11.90 1.33
C LEU A 6 2.45 11.01 1.30
N ILE A 7 2.64 9.72 1.56
CA ILE A 7 1.55 8.76 1.58
C ILE A 7 1.54 7.94 2.87
N ALA A 8 0.37 7.39 3.19
CA ALA A 8 0.22 6.32 4.17
C ALA A 8 -0.25 5.09 3.40
N ALA A 9 0.38 3.95 3.64
CA ALA A 9 0.05 2.73 2.93
C ALA A 9 0.04 1.53 3.88
N ALA A 10 -0.63 0.46 3.47
CA ALA A 10 -0.77 -0.74 4.28
C ALA A 10 -0.09 -1.94 3.65
N LEU A 11 0.69 -2.65 4.47
CA LEU A 11 0.98 -4.05 4.24
C LEU A 11 -0.25 -4.80 4.74
N LEU A 12 -1.18 -5.06 3.82
CA LEU A 12 -2.50 -5.62 4.14
C LEU A 12 -2.43 -7.14 4.04
N LEU A 13 -2.70 -7.83 5.15
CA LEU A 13 -2.53 -9.28 5.28
C LEU A 13 -3.88 -9.97 5.46
N ASP A 14 -4.00 -11.20 4.96
CA ASP A 14 -5.22 -12.00 5.06
C ASP A 14 -5.18 -13.08 6.14
N GLY A 15 -4.09 -13.19 6.86
CA GLY A 15 -3.92 -14.26 7.86
C GLY A 15 -3.43 -15.59 7.29
N ASN A 16 -3.31 -15.72 5.96
CA ASN A 16 -2.83 -16.94 5.28
C ASN A 16 -1.49 -16.71 4.59
N GLY A 17 -0.76 -15.69 4.97
CA GLY A 17 0.56 -15.39 4.39
C GLY A 17 0.52 -14.65 3.08
N ARG A 18 -0.65 -14.11 2.70
CA ARG A 18 -0.80 -13.31 1.48
C ARG A 18 -1.02 -11.85 1.81
N THR A 19 -0.56 -10.98 0.91
CA THR A 19 -0.80 -9.55 1.00
C THR A 19 -1.61 -9.07 -0.20
N LEU A 20 -2.37 -8.00 0.00
CA LEU A 20 -3.15 -7.40 -1.08
C LEU A 20 -2.33 -6.35 -1.80
N LEU A 21 -2.27 -6.47 -3.12
CA LEU A 21 -1.71 -5.44 -3.98
C LEU A 21 -2.80 -4.88 -4.89
N VAL A 22 -2.72 -3.59 -5.18
CA VAL A 22 -3.68 -2.89 -6.02
C VAL A 22 -2.99 -2.23 -7.20
N ARG A 23 -3.74 -2.07 -8.29
CA ARG A 23 -3.29 -1.33 -9.47
C ARG A 23 -4.33 -0.27 -9.79
N LYS A 24 -3.88 0.97 -9.94
CA LYS A 24 -4.76 2.07 -10.30
C LYS A 24 -5.08 2.04 -11.79
N ARG A 25 -6.29 2.49 -12.12
CA ARG A 25 -6.74 2.57 -13.51
C ARG A 25 -5.79 3.41 -14.34
N GLY A 26 -5.40 2.87 -15.49
CA GLY A 26 -4.50 3.58 -16.41
C GLY A 26 -3.04 3.50 -16.05
N THR A 27 -2.65 2.74 -15.02
CA THR A 27 -1.25 2.56 -14.65
C THR A 27 -0.85 1.09 -14.72
N PRO A 28 0.45 0.78 -14.95
CA PRO A 28 0.90 -0.60 -15.10
C PRO A 28 1.38 -1.24 -13.79
N PHE A 29 1.48 -0.48 -12.68
CA PHE A 29 2.18 -0.95 -11.49
C PHE A 29 1.23 -1.40 -10.40
N PHE A 30 1.52 -2.56 -9.80
CA PHE A 30 0.89 -3.00 -8.55
C PHE A 30 1.65 -2.43 -7.35
N MET A 31 0.91 -2.05 -6.31
CA MET A 31 1.46 -1.40 -5.12
C MET A 31 0.58 -1.68 -3.90
N GLN A 32 1.03 -1.26 -2.71
CA GLN A 32 0.22 -1.34 -1.52
C GLN A 32 -0.99 -0.42 -1.62
N PRO A 33 -2.14 -0.82 -1.04
CA PRO A 33 -3.25 0.11 -0.91
C PRO A 33 -2.89 1.25 0.05
N GLY A 34 -3.40 2.43 -0.24
CA GLY A 34 -3.14 3.65 0.53
C GLY A 34 -3.22 4.88 -0.35
N GLY A 35 -2.81 6.02 0.18
CA GLY A 35 -2.85 7.24 -0.60
C GLY A 35 -2.25 8.43 0.13
N LYS A 36 -2.44 9.60 -0.44
CA LYS A 36 -1.83 10.84 0.03
C LYS A 36 -2.35 11.24 1.40
N ILE A 37 -1.42 11.69 2.25
CA ILE A 37 -1.75 12.28 3.54
C ILE A 37 -2.12 13.74 3.28
N GLU A 38 -3.31 14.16 3.70
CA GLU A 38 -3.78 15.52 3.53
C GLU A 38 -3.20 16.44 4.61
N PRO A 39 -3.11 17.76 4.34
CA PRO A 39 -2.60 18.71 5.34
C PRO A 39 -3.38 18.60 6.65
N GLY A 40 -2.66 18.49 7.76
CA GLY A 40 -3.26 18.35 9.09
C GLY A 40 -3.76 16.98 9.44
N GLU A 41 -3.71 16.03 8.51
CA GLU A 41 -4.17 14.67 8.73
C GLU A 41 -3.06 13.81 9.32
N GLN A 42 -3.38 12.97 10.30
CA GLN A 42 -2.41 12.00 10.81
C GLN A 42 -2.27 10.82 9.83
N PRO A 43 -1.06 10.23 9.69
CA PRO A 43 -0.86 9.13 8.75
C PRO A 43 -1.85 7.96 8.92
N VAL A 44 -2.12 7.52 10.15
CA VAL A 44 -3.04 6.40 10.38
C VAL A 44 -4.48 6.76 9.99
N HIS A 45 -4.87 8.02 10.14
CA HIS A 45 -6.19 8.47 9.73
C HIS A 45 -6.31 8.56 8.20
N ALA A 46 -5.24 9.00 7.54
CA ALA A 46 -5.16 8.99 6.08
C ALA A 46 -5.29 7.55 5.55
N LEU A 47 -4.60 6.61 6.18
CA LEU A 47 -4.69 5.21 5.81
C LEU A 47 -6.11 4.67 5.94
N ALA A 48 -6.77 4.92 7.07
CA ALA A 48 -8.14 4.46 7.30
C ALA A 48 -9.09 5.01 6.24
N ARG A 49 -8.97 6.29 5.92
CA ARG A 49 -9.78 6.94 4.88
C ARG A 49 -9.54 6.31 3.52
N GLU A 50 -8.28 6.13 3.13
CA GLU A 50 -7.93 5.57 1.82
C GLU A 50 -8.36 4.11 1.67
N LEU A 51 -8.22 3.29 2.72
CA LEU A 51 -8.67 1.90 2.67
C LEU A 51 -10.18 1.81 2.49
N ASN A 52 -10.92 2.70 3.12
CA ASN A 52 -12.38 2.74 2.94
C ASN A 52 -12.75 3.18 1.52
N GLU A 53 -12.11 4.22 1.00
CA GLU A 53 -12.38 4.73 -0.34
C GLU A 53 -12.03 3.71 -1.43
N GLU A 54 -10.87 3.07 -1.32
CA GLU A 54 -10.34 2.21 -2.38
C GLU A 54 -10.85 0.78 -2.32
N LEU A 55 -11.11 0.25 -1.12
CA LEU A 55 -11.39 -1.18 -0.93
C LEU A 55 -12.64 -1.46 -0.11
N GLY A 56 -13.32 -0.44 0.40
CA GLY A 56 -14.49 -0.62 1.25
C GLY A 56 -14.17 -1.22 2.61
N ILE A 57 -12.92 -1.11 3.07
CA ILE A 57 -12.48 -1.65 4.36
C ILE A 57 -12.52 -0.55 5.41
N GLU A 58 -13.19 -0.82 6.53
CA GLU A 58 -13.21 0.09 7.67
C GLU A 58 -12.27 -0.44 8.75
N ILE A 59 -11.33 0.38 9.18
CA ILE A 59 -10.42 0.04 10.27
C ILE A 59 -10.43 1.13 11.33
N ALA A 60 -10.23 0.71 12.59
CA ALA A 60 -9.91 1.64 13.67
C ALA A 60 -8.38 1.84 13.70
N PRO A 61 -7.89 3.01 14.13
CA PRO A 61 -6.44 3.25 14.21
C PRO A 61 -5.67 2.19 14.99
N ALA A 62 -6.28 1.61 16.03
CA ALA A 62 -5.64 0.56 16.83
C ALA A 62 -5.41 -0.74 16.07
N GLN A 63 -6.06 -0.94 14.92
CA GLN A 63 -5.86 -2.12 14.09
C GLN A 63 -4.64 -2.00 13.15
N ALA A 64 -4.03 -0.84 13.08
CA ALA A 64 -2.87 -0.59 12.25
C ALA A 64 -1.61 -0.55 13.12
N THR A 65 -0.61 -1.35 12.77
CA THR A 65 0.68 -1.38 13.45
C THR A 65 1.70 -0.65 12.59
N TYR A 66 2.30 0.40 13.15
CA TYR A 66 3.29 1.19 12.42
C TYR A 66 4.57 0.37 12.18
N LEU A 67 5.02 0.33 10.93
CA LEU A 67 6.21 -0.42 10.53
C LEU A 67 7.40 0.48 10.21
N GLY A 68 7.19 1.77 9.99
CA GLY A 68 8.27 2.71 9.72
C GLY A 68 8.03 3.54 8.47
N ALA A 69 9.00 4.41 8.18
CA ALA A 69 8.99 5.28 7.01
C ALA A 69 9.95 4.74 5.96
N TYR A 70 9.51 4.77 4.70
CA TYR A 70 10.26 4.29 3.56
C TYR A 70 10.15 5.29 2.40
N SER A 71 11.18 5.34 1.55
CA SER A 71 11.19 6.22 0.39
C SER A 71 11.62 5.47 -0.85
N ALA A 72 11.06 5.85 -1.99
CA ALA A 72 11.39 5.27 -3.28
C ALA A 72 10.98 6.23 -4.39
N PRO A 73 11.53 6.07 -5.62
CA PRO A 73 11.01 6.81 -6.76
C PRO A 73 9.53 6.52 -6.97
N ALA A 74 8.75 7.55 -7.30
CA ALA A 74 7.33 7.38 -7.58
C ALA A 74 7.14 6.60 -8.88
N ALA A 75 6.26 5.58 -8.87
CA ALA A 75 6.05 4.71 -10.01
C ALA A 75 5.43 5.43 -11.20
N ASN A 76 4.49 6.35 -10.94
CA ASN A 76 3.68 6.98 -11.97
C ASN A 76 3.92 8.48 -12.12
N GLU A 77 4.88 9.03 -11.42
CA GLU A 77 5.15 10.47 -11.43
C GLU A 77 6.66 10.72 -11.53
N PRO A 78 7.21 10.77 -12.76
CA PRO A 78 8.65 10.98 -12.94
C PRO A 78 9.15 12.25 -12.24
N GLY A 79 10.31 12.16 -11.62
CA GLY A 79 10.90 13.28 -10.89
C GLY A 79 10.40 13.44 -9.45
N PHE A 80 9.46 12.60 -9.01
CA PHE A 80 8.96 12.61 -7.64
C PHE A 80 9.50 11.42 -6.85
N GLU A 81 9.63 11.63 -5.53
CA GLU A 81 9.92 10.59 -4.56
C GLU A 81 8.65 10.36 -3.73
N VAL A 82 8.33 9.09 -3.50
CA VAL A 82 7.29 8.71 -2.55
C VAL A 82 7.93 8.55 -1.18
N ARG A 83 7.36 9.21 -0.17
CA ARG A 83 7.72 9.01 1.23
C ARG A 83 6.51 8.39 1.91
N CYS A 84 6.69 7.16 2.37
CA CYS A 84 5.59 6.32 2.84
C CYS A 84 5.68 6.06 4.33
N GLU A 85 4.59 6.36 5.04
CA GLU A 85 4.37 5.85 6.39
C GLU A 85 3.66 4.51 6.24
N LEU A 86 4.37 3.42 6.55
CA LEU A 86 3.87 2.07 6.32
C LEU A 86 3.29 1.47 7.60
N PHE A 87 2.12 0.86 7.47
CA PHE A 87 1.42 0.18 8.56
C PHE A 87 1.08 -1.24 8.16
N GLN A 88 1.06 -2.15 9.12
CA GLN A 88 0.55 -3.50 8.92
C GLN A 88 -0.90 -3.58 9.39
N VAL A 89 -1.77 -4.12 8.55
CA VAL A 89 -3.19 -4.31 8.87
C VAL A 89 -3.58 -5.72 8.43
N THR A 90 -4.22 -6.48 9.32
CA THR A 90 -4.75 -7.80 8.98
C THR A 90 -6.27 -7.70 8.85
N VAL A 91 -6.81 -8.22 7.76
CA VAL A 91 -8.26 -8.20 7.51
C VAL A 91 -8.75 -9.60 7.16
N GLU A 92 -10.01 -9.87 7.50
CA GLU A 92 -10.67 -11.13 7.19
C GLU A 92 -11.90 -10.93 6.30
N THR A 93 -12.19 -9.68 5.96
CA THR A 93 -13.35 -9.34 5.13
C THR A 93 -12.98 -9.28 3.65
N ALA A 94 -13.97 -9.49 2.80
CA ALA A 94 -13.80 -9.35 1.37
C ALA A 94 -13.52 -7.88 1.03
N VAL A 95 -12.63 -7.66 0.06
CA VAL A 95 -12.34 -6.32 -0.44
C VAL A 95 -13.16 -6.05 -1.70
N GLN A 96 -13.57 -4.80 -1.87
CA GLN A 96 -14.32 -4.37 -3.04
C GLN A 96 -13.60 -3.19 -3.68
N PRO A 97 -12.84 -3.42 -4.76
CA PRO A 97 -12.15 -2.33 -5.44
C PRO A 97 -13.12 -1.25 -5.87
N ALA A 98 -12.77 -0.01 -5.58
CA ALA A 98 -13.60 1.16 -5.87
C ALA A 98 -12.69 2.34 -6.20
N ALA A 99 -13.30 3.52 -6.46
CA ALA A 99 -12.60 4.73 -6.83
C ALA A 99 -11.69 4.47 -8.05
N GLU A 100 -10.39 4.75 -7.92
CA GLU A 100 -9.46 4.60 -9.04
C GLU A 100 -8.78 3.23 -9.12
N ILE A 101 -9.19 2.26 -8.28
CA ILE A 101 -8.57 0.93 -8.26
C ILE A 101 -9.18 0.06 -9.37
N GLU A 102 -8.34 -0.35 -10.32
CA GLU A 102 -8.73 -1.23 -11.41
C GLU A 102 -8.68 -2.70 -11.02
N GLU A 103 -7.64 -3.08 -10.29
CA GLU A 103 -7.44 -4.46 -9.83
C GLU A 103 -6.96 -4.49 -8.40
N ALA A 104 -7.41 -5.50 -7.64
CA ALA A 104 -6.89 -5.84 -6.33
C ALA A 104 -6.70 -7.34 -6.29
N VAL A 105 -5.48 -7.79 -5.91
CA VAL A 105 -5.14 -9.21 -5.90
C VAL A 105 -4.43 -9.58 -4.60
N TRP A 106 -4.81 -10.73 -4.04
CA TRP A 106 -4.09 -11.34 -2.93
C TRP A 106 -2.95 -12.17 -3.50
N VAL A 107 -1.73 -11.95 -3.01
CA VAL A 107 -0.55 -12.61 -3.55
C VAL A 107 0.33 -13.17 -2.43
N ASP A 108 0.95 -14.32 -2.71
CA ASP A 108 2.11 -14.80 -1.97
C ASP A 108 3.38 -14.26 -2.66
N LEU A 109 4.55 -14.63 -2.15
CA LEU A 109 5.81 -14.13 -2.70
C LEU A 109 5.99 -14.51 -4.18
N GLN A 110 5.70 -15.77 -4.52
CA GLN A 110 5.88 -16.24 -5.89
C GLN A 110 4.97 -15.48 -6.87
N GLN A 111 3.71 -15.30 -6.50
CA GLN A 111 2.76 -14.56 -7.31
C GLN A 111 3.16 -13.10 -7.45
N ALA A 112 3.65 -12.48 -6.37
CA ALA A 112 4.09 -11.09 -6.38
C ALA A 112 5.27 -10.89 -7.35
N GLN A 113 6.19 -11.85 -7.41
CA GLN A 113 7.37 -11.75 -8.28
C GLN A 113 7.02 -11.75 -9.77
N SER A 114 5.85 -12.23 -10.14
CA SER A 114 5.39 -12.23 -11.53
C SER A 114 4.67 -10.94 -11.93
N LEU A 115 4.41 -10.04 -10.98
CA LEU A 115 3.71 -8.80 -11.23
C LEU A 115 4.68 -7.65 -11.52
N ASN A 116 4.18 -6.64 -12.22
CA ASN A 116 4.91 -5.41 -12.43
C ASN A 116 4.73 -4.53 -11.18
N LEU A 117 5.76 -4.45 -10.35
CA LEU A 117 5.67 -3.83 -9.03
C LEU A 117 6.23 -2.42 -9.02
N ALA A 118 5.56 -1.51 -8.29
CA ALA A 118 6.11 -0.20 -7.98
C ALA A 118 7.42 -0.35 -7.20
N PRO A 119 8.38 0.58 -7.37
CA PRO A 119 9.68 0.47 -6.69
C PRO A 119 9.59 0.30 -5.17
N LEU A 120 8.72 1.06 -4.50
CA LEU A 120 8.54 0.94 -3.06
C LEU A 120 8.09 -0.46 -2.66
N THR A 121 7.13 -1.03 -3.39
CA THR A 121 6.60 -2.37 -3.16
C THR A 121 7.69 -3.42 -3.32
N ARG A 122 8.39 -3.36 -4.43
CA ARG A 122 9.41 -4.35 -4.79
C ARG A 122 10.62 -4.32 -3.85
N ASP A 123 11.11 -3.12 -3.54
CA ASP A 123 12.41 -2.96 -2.89
C ASP A 123 12.34 -2.80 -1.38
N SER A 124 11.23 -2.31 -0.84
CA SER A 124 11.13 -1.99 0.58
C SER A 124 10.06 -2.79 1.33
N VAL A 125 8.89 -2.99 0.73
CA VAL A 125 7.75 -3.56 1.45
C VAL A 125 7.73 -5.09 1.38
N LEU A 126 7.77 -5.67 0.20
CA LEU A 126 7.70 -7.13 0.05
C LEU A 126 8.89 -7.85 0.69
N PRO A 127 10.14 -7.34 0.59
CA PRO A 127 11.23 -7.98 1.32
C PRO A 127 11.00 -8.06 2.82
N ARG A 128 10.30 -7.08 3.39
CA ARG A 128 9.98 -7.08 4.81
C ARG A 128 9.00 -8.19 5.17
N LEU A 129 7.97 -8.41 4.33
CA LEU A 129 6.98 -9.45 4.57
C LEU A 129 7.55 -10.85 4.45
N PHE A 130 8.40 -11.07 3.45
CA PHE A 130 8.91 -12.38 3.10
C PHE A 130 10.36 -12.59 3.54
N ALA A 131 10.87 -11.75 4.43
CA ALA A 131 12.22 -11.90 4.97
C ALA A 131 12.31 -13.20 5.77
N PRO A 132 13.44 -13.90 5.72
CA PRO A 132 13.66 -15.07 6.58
C PRO A 132 13.56 -14.68 8.05
N ALA A 133 12.99 -15.56 8.84
CA ALA A 133 12.85 -15.33 10.28
C ALA A 133 14.23 -15.28 10.97
#